data_8bf59256a5035f4ea60f50a78e3e96a2
#
_entry.id   8bf59256a5035f4ea60f50a78e3e96a2
#
_cell.length_a   1.000
_cell.length_b   1.000
_cell.length_c   1.000
_cell.angle_alpha   90.00
_cell.angle_beta   90.00
_cell.angle_gamma   90.00
#
_symmetry.space_group_name_H-M   'P 1'
#
loop_
_entity.id
_entity.type
_entity.pdbx_description
1 polymer ?
#
loop_
_entity_poly.entity_id
_entity_poly.type
_entity_poly.pdbx_seq_one_letter_code
_entity_poly.pdbx_strand_id
1 'polypeptide(L)'
;MEIVIKALGKEKSKEIKQLTEEYLMRTRWQISIIEYELNKNLSENEQKLQEGKWLISNIPDNTFIYVLDERGRQYTSHEFSSALVKNQSIYKNIYFLIGGAFGLSEEVKQKANTLIAFGKMTFPHKLVRLMLVEQLYRAYSIVNGHPYHK
;
A
#
# COMPACT_ATOMS: atom_id res chain seq x y z
N MET A 1 11.78 4.68 -9.97
CA MET A 1 10.36 4.42 -9.59
C MET A 1 10.11 5.07 -8.26
N GLU A 2 9.09 5.90 -8.18
CA GLU A 2 8.62 6.48 -6.92
C GLU A 2 7.33 5.80 -6.48
N ILE A 3 7.35 5.22 -5.30
CA ILE A 3 6.22 4.49 -4.70
C ILE A 3 5.88 5.15 -3.38
N VAL A 4 4.62 5.50 -3.19
CA VAL A 4 4.13 6.09 -1.94
C VAL A 4 3.06 5.18 -1.34
N ILE A 5 3.24 4.83 -0.08
CA ILE A 5 2.25 4.09 0.71
C ILE A 5 1.58 5.08 1.65
N LYS A 6 0.30 5.34 1.44
CA LYS A 6 -0.51 6.13 2.37
C LYS A 6 -1.30 5.17 3.26
N ALA A 7 -1.06 5.24 4.55
CA ALA A 7 -1.62 4.29 5.50
C ALA A 7 -2.28 4.99 6.70
N LEU A 8 -3.43 4.51 7.09
CA LEU A 8 -4.11 4.95 8.30
C LEU A 8 -3.57 4.23 9.53
N GLY A 9 -3.44 4.98 10.62
CA GLY A 9 -2.85 4.52 11.86
C GLY A 9 -1.31 4.61 11.85
N LYS A 10 -0.76 5.05 12.96
CA LYS A 10 0.69 5.08 13.16
C LYS A 10 1.18 3.72 13.65
N GLU A 11 2.25 3.22 13.05
CA GLU A 11 2.92 2.02 13.54
C GLU A 11 3.69 2.35 14.82
N LYS A 12 3.31 1.72 15.91
CA LYS A 12 3.91 1.92 17.24
C LYS A 12 4.82 0.77 17.67
N SER A 13 4.75 -0.37 16.99
CA SER A 13 5.61 -1.52 17.26
C SER A 13 7.02 -1.26 16.74
N LYS A 14 7.98 -1.27 17.66
CA LYS A 14 9.40 -1.12 17.34
C LYS A 14 9.89 -2.23 16.42
N GLU A 15 9.44 -3.45 16.64
CA GLU A 15 9.83 -4.64 15.88
C GLU A 15 9.33 -4.55 14.44
N ILE A 16 8.07 -4.12 14.22
CA ILE A 16 7.51 -3.95 12.89
C ILE A 16 8.20 -2.80 12.15
N LYS A 17 8.47 -1.68 12.80
CA LYS A 17 9.23 -0.57 12.22
C LYS A 17 10.60 -1.01 11.76
N GLN A 18 11.32 -1.73 12.60
CA GLN A 18 12.67 -2.23 12.29
C GLN A 18 12.64 -3.17 11.09
N LEU A 19 11.72 -4.12 11.05
CA LEU A 19 11.59 -5.05 9.94
C LEU A 19 11.20 -4.34 8.63
N THR A 20 10.30 -3.36 8.71
CA THR A 20 9.92 -2.51 7.57
C THR A 20 11.13 -1.78 7.01
N GLU A 21 11.93 -1.15 7.85
CA GLU A 21 13.14 -0.44 7.46
C GLU A 21 14.17 -1.35 6.80
N GLU A 22 14.33 -2.58 7.31
CA GLU A 22 15.23 -3.57 6.72
C GLU A 22 14.89 -3.87 5.25
N TYR A 23 13.60 -4.02 4.92
CA TYR A 23 13.17 -4.23 3.55
C TYR A 23 13.36 -2.96 2.69
N LEU A 24 13.00 -1.80 3.22
CA LEU A 24 13.15 -0.54 2.51
C LEU A 24 14.61 -0.23 2.16
N MET A 25 15.53 -0.54 3.05
CA MET A 25 16.97 -0.34 2.83
C MET A 25 17.56 -1.27 1.75
N ARG A 26 16.95 -2.40 1.50
CA ARG A 26 17.43 -3.38 0.50
C ARG A 26 16.99 -3.05 -0.92
N THR A 27 15.97 -2.23 -1.10
CA THR A 27 15.50 -1.81 -2.42
C THR A 27 16.16 -0.49 -2.84
N ARG A 28 16.40 -0.33 -4.14
CA ARG A 28 16.80 0.95 -4.73
C ARG A 28 15.61 1.74 -5.28
N TRP A 29 14.41 1.20 -5.22
CA TRP A 29 13.21 1.97 -5.51
C TRP A 29 12.97 2.99 -4.40
N GLN A 30 12.54 4.17 -4.77
CA GLN A 30 12.19 5.21 -3.80
C GLN A 30 10.80 4.88 -3.24
N ILE A 31 10.77 4.32 -2.04
CA ILE A 31 9.52 3.95 -1.35
C ILE A 31 9.40 4.81 -0.10
N SER A 32 8.30 5.53 0.01
CA SER A 32 7.96 6.31 1.20
C SER A 32 6.65 5.85 1.81
N ILE A 33 6.55 5.92 3.13
CA ILE A 33 5.34 5.61 3.89
C ILE A 33 4.87 6.88 4.58
N ILE A 34 3.63 7.26 4.32
CA ILE A 34 2.98 8.41 4.94
C ILE A 34 1.84 7.87 5.81
N GLU A 35 1.94 8.11 7.10
CA GLU A 35 0.97 7.66 8.08
C GLU A 35 0.06 8.81 8.53
N TYR A 36 -1.18 8.49 8.83
CA TYR A 36 -2.14 9.42 9.39
C TYR A 36 -2.99 8.75 10.45
N GLU A 37 -3.15 9.38 11.58
CA GLU A 37 -4.00 8.91 12.66
C GLU A 37 -5.02 10.00 13.02
N LEU A 38 -6.29 9.65 12.93
CA LEU A 38 -7.37 10.55 13.27
C LEU A 38 -7.74 10.37 14.74
N ASN A 39 -7.37 11.37 15.57
CA ASN A 39 -7.61 11.39 17.01
C ASN A 39 -8.88 12.22 17.35
N LYS A 40 -10.02 11.84 16.79
CA LYS A 40 -11.30 12.49 17.09
C LYS A 40 -12.33 11.47 17.53
N ASN A 41 -13.19 11.88 18.44
CA ASN A 41 -14.30 11.04 18.89
C ASN A 41 -15.47 11.16 17.90
N LEU A 42 -15.36 10.45 16.79
CA LEU A 42 -16.33 10.42 15.71
C LEU A 42 -17.03 9.06 15.64
N SER A 43 -18.22 9.03 15.05
CA SER A 43 -18.86 7.77 14.67
C SER A 43 -17.98 7.00 13.66
N GLU A 44 -18.18 5.69 13.55
CA GLU A 44 -17.43 4.87 12.57
C GLU A 44 -17.58 5.38 11.15
N ASN A 45 -18.78 5.78 10.74
CA ASN A 45 -19.03 6.31 9.41
C ASN A 45 -18.32 7.64 9.15
N GLU A 46 -18.35 8.56 10.12
CA GLU A 46 -17.67 9.86 10.02
C GLU A 46 -16.15 9.69 9.97
N GLN A 47 -15.61 8.81 10.81
CA GLN A 47 -14.20 8.49 10.82
C GLN A 47 -13.76 7.90 9.49
N LYS A 48 -14.48 6.92 8.98
CA LYS A 48 -14.24 6.28 7.68
C LYS A 48 -14.25 7.30 6.54
N LEU A 49 -15.20 8.25 6.53
CA LEU A 49 -15.26 9.30 5.53
C LEU A 49 -14.07 10.26 5.61
N GLN A 50 -13.70 10.70 6.81
CA GLN A 50 -12.56 11.62 6.98
C GLN A 50 -11.22 10.96 6.68
N GLU A 51 -11.04 9.72 7.11
CA GLU A 51 -9.87 8.92 6.76
C GLU A 51 -9.77 8.72 5.24
N GLY A 52 -10.90 8.44 4.58
CA GLY A 52 -10.98 8.31 3.13
C GLY A 52 -10.56 9.58 2.39
N LYS A 53 -11.04 10.75 2.85
CA LYS A 53 -10.64 12.05 2.28
C LYS A 53 -9.12 12.27 2.37
N TRP A 54 -8.52 11.91 3.49
CA TRP A 54 -7.08 12.01 3.64
C TRP A 54 -6.35 11.04 2.70
N LEU A 55 -6.81 9.80 2.59
CA LEU A 55 -6.17 8.81 1.73
C LEU A 55 -6.06 9.28 0.28
N ILE A 56 -7.11 9.90 -0.25
CA ILE A 56 -7.14 10.37 -1.64
C ILE A 56 -6.64 11.81 -1.81
N SER A 57 -6.31 12.51 -0.74
CA SER A 57 -5.81 13.88 -0.80
C SER A 57 -4.38 13.94 -1.31
N ASN A 58 -4.04 15.04 -2.01
CA ASN A 58 -2.68 15.34 -2.44
C ASN A 58 -2.00 14.21 -3.23
N ILE A 59 -2.77 13.47 -4.02
CA ILE A 59 -2.23 12.50 -4.97
C ILE A 59 -1.97 13.25 -6.28
N PRO A 60 -0.71 13.25 -6.78
CA PRO A 60 -0.38 13.94 -8.02
C PRO A 60 -1.13 13.36 -9.23
N ASP A 61 -1.26 14.17 -10.26
CA ASP A 61 -1.71 13.68 -11.56
C ASP A 61 -0.71 12.65 -12.11
N ASN A 62 -1.18 11.81 -13.04
CA ASN A 62 -0.38 10.75 -13.63
C ASN A 62 0.16 9.74 -12.60
N THR A 63 -0.71 9.36 -11.65
CA THR A 63 -0.44 8.37 -10.60
C THR A 63 -1.29 7.12 -10.81
N PHE A 64 -0.70 5.95 -10.72
CA PHE A 64 -1.44 4.69 -10.63
C PHE A 64 -1.75 4.38 -9.17
N ILE A 65 -3.01 4.16 -8.85
CA ILE A 65 -3.48 3.97 -7.48
C ILE A 65 -3.92 2.53 -7.26
N TYR A 66 -3.19 1.83 -6.40
CA TYR A 66 -3.61 0.57 -5.80
C TYR A 66 -4.30 0.84 -4.48
N VAL A 67 -5.43 0.19 -4.24
CA VAL A 67 -6.08 0.21 -2.94
C VAL A 67 -6.11 -1.21 -2.38
N LEU A 68 -5.64 -1.38 -1.15
CA LEU A 68 -5.63 -2.68 -0.46
C LEU A 68 -7.02 -2.97 0.07
N ASP A 69 -7.66 -4.00 -0.47
CA ASP A 69 -9.00 -4.45 -0.07
C ASP A 69 -9.06 -5.97 -0.17
N GLU A 70 -9.61 -6.65 0.83
CA GLU A 70 -9.72 -8.12 0.86
C GLU A 70 -10.52 -8.70 -0.31
N ARG A 71 -11.35 -7.89 -0.98
CA ARG A 71 -12.11 -8.25 -2.19
C ARG A 71 -11.37 -7.92 -3.47
N GLY A 72 -10.14 -7.41 -3.37
CA GLY A 72 -9.33 -7.04 -4.51
C GLY A 72 -8.83 -8.23 -5.31
N ARG A 73 -8.20 -7.90 -6.43
CA ARG A 73 -7.53 -8.87 -7.27
C ARG A 73 -6.34 -9.48 -6.54
N GLN A 74 -6.21 -10.78 -6.62
CA GLN A 74 -5.07 -11.52 -6.09
C GLN A 74 -4.01 -11.71 -7.18
N TYR A 75 -2.75 -11.56 -6.81
CA TYR A 75 -1.61 -11.72 -7.69
C TYR A 75 -0.64 -12.74 -7.10
N THR A 76 0.04 -13.48 -7.96
CA THR A 76 1.31 -14.08 -7.57
C THR A 76 2.38 -12.97 -7.44
N SER A 77 3.49 -13.24 -6.77
CA SER A 77 4.58 -12.25 -6.66
C SER A 77 5.16 -11.88 -8.03
N HIS A 78 5.21 -12.83 -8.97
CA HIS A 78 5.64 -12.56 -10.34
C HIS A 78 4.65 -11.67 -11.10
N GLU A 79 3.35 -11.94 -11.01
CA GLU A 79 2.31 -11.11 -11.63
C GLU A 79 2.32 -9.68 -11.05
N PHE A 80 2.50 -9.57 -9.73
CA PHE A 80 2.60 -8.27 -9.07
C PHE A 80 3.82 -7.48 -9.55
N SER A 81 4.99 -8.14 -9.61
CA SER A 81 6.21 -7.55 -10.15
C SER A 81 6.03 -7.04 -11.58
N SER A 82 5.44 -7.86 -12.45
CA SER A 82 5.17 -7.49 -13.84
C SER A 82 4.20 -6.32 -13.97
N ALA A 83 3.15 -6.31 -13.14
CA ALA A 83 2.17 -5.22 -13.10
C ALA A 83 2.81 -3.90 -12.66
N LEU A 84 3.70 -3.92 -11.66
CA LEU A 84 4.44 -2.75 -11.21
C LEU A 84 5.30 -2.15 -12.34
N VAL A 85 6.08 -2.99 -13.00
CA VAL A 85 6.94 -2.55 -14.11
C VAL A 85 6.11 -1.96 -15.25
N LYS A 86 5.01 -2.61 -15.62
CA LYS A 86 4.09 -2.11 -16.64
C LYS A 86 3.51 -0.75 -16.27
N ASN A 87 3.02 -0.61 -15.03
CA ASN A 87 2.42 0.65 -14.59
C ASN A 87 3.46 1.77 -14.49
N GLN A 88 4.68 1.45 -14.09
CA GLN A 88 5.78 2.42 -14.06
C GLN A 88 6.13 2.96 -15.44
N SER A 89 5.95 2.18 -16.49
CA SER A 89 6.21 2.66 -17.86
C SER A 89 5.17 3.66 -18.36
N ILE A 90 4.01 3.73 -17.70
CA ILE A 90 2.87 4.56 -18.10
C ILE A 90 2.70 5.75 -17.15
N TYR A 91 2.87 5.52 -15.84
CA TYR A 91 2.60 6.50 -14.78
C TYR A 91 3.88 6.96 -14.10
N LYS A 92 3.93 8.22 -13.70
CA LYS A 92 5.08 8.77 -12.97
C LYS A 92 5.18 8.22 -11.55
N ASN A 93 4.04 8.05 -10.90
CA ASN A 93 3.97 7.66 -9.50
C ASN A 93 3.09 6.43 -9.34
N ILE A 94 3.40 5.62 -8.33
CA ILE A 94 2.56 4.51 -7.90
C ILE A 94 2.21 4.73 -6.43
N TYR A 95 0.91 4.77 -6.15
CA TYR A 95 0.41 4.94 -4.78
C TYR A 95 -0.30 3.67 -4.32
N PHE A 96 -0.06 3.32 -3.06
CA PHE A 96 -0.80 2.27 -2.36
C PHE A 96 -1.57 2.91 -1.22
N LEU A 97 -2.87 2.70 -1.18
CA LEU A 97 -3.74 3.22 -0.12
C LEU A 97 -4.17 2.08 0.79
N ILE A 98 -3.92 2.21 2.09
CA ILE A 98 -4.24 1.22 3.12
C ILE A 98 -5.18 1.86 4.12
N GLY A 99 -6.39 1.31 4.22
CA GLY A 99 -7.41 1.76 5.18
C GLY A 99 -7.09 1.39 6.62
N GLY A 100 -7.89 1.91 7.53
CA GLY A 100 -7.83 1.60 8.96
C GLY A 100 -8.83 0.53 9.38
N ALA A 101 -9.10 0.47 10.69
CA ALA A 101 -9.94 -0.55 11.32
C ALA A 101 -11.40 -0.55 10.81
N PHE A 102 -11.92 0.60 10.37
CA PHE A 102 -13.29 0.73 9.88
C PHE A 102 -13.44 0.50 8.38
N GLY A 103 -12.36 0.12 7.70
CA GLY A 103 -12.36 -0.16 6.28
C GLY A 103 -12.25 1.10 5.41
N LEU A 104 -12.61 0.95 4.14
CA LEU A 104 -12.47 1.97 3.11
C LEU A 104 -13.83 2.57 2.73
N SER A 105 -13.86 3.88 2.53
CA SER A 105 -15.04 4.54 1.96
C SER A 105 -15.20 4.19 0.47
N GLU A 106 -16.43 4.30 -0.05
CA GLU A 106 -16.69 4.10 -1.47
C GLU A 106 -15.89 5.06 -2.36
N GLU A 107 -15.71 6.30 -1.91
CA GLU A 107 -14.93 7.31 -2.61
C GLU A 107 -13.47 6.87 -2.85
N VAL A 108 -12.84 6.25 -1.84
CA VAL A 108 -11.49 5.69 -1.97
C VAL A 108 -11.47 4.53 -2.96
N LYS A 109 -12.43 3.63 -2.89
CA LYS A 109 -12.53 2.49 -3.81
C LYS A 109 -12.74 2.93 -5.26
N GLN A 110 -13.56 3.96 -5.48
CA GLN A 110 -13.79 4.52 -6.82
C GLN A 110 -12.57 5.22 -7.40
N LYS A 111 -11.68 5.75 -6.55
CA LYS A 111 -10.43 6.38 -6.97
C LYS A 111 -9.36 5.38 -7.41
N ALA A 112 -9.48 4.13 -7.01
CA ALA A 112 -8.52 3.08 -7.33
C ALA A 112 -8.48 2.75 -8.83
N ASN A 113 -7.30 2.62 -9.38
CA ASN A 113 -7.10 1.96 -10.67
C ASN A 113 -7.25 0.44 -10.52
N THR A 114 -6.83 -0.09 -9.37
CA THR A 114 -6.94 -1.52 -9.04
C THR A 114 -7.12 -1.70 -7.53
N LEU A 115 -8.10 -2.51 -7.15
CA LEU A 115 -8.18 -3.07 -5.81
C LEU A 115 -7.30 -4.33 -5.77
N ILE A 116 -6.44 -4.44 -4.77
CA ILE A 116 -5.51 -5.56 -4.61
C ILE A 116 -5.68 -6.23 -3.25
N ALA A 117 -5.63 -7.55 -3.21
CA ALA A 117 -5.68 -8.35 -1.99
C ALA A 117 -4.53 -9.34 -1.92
N PHE A 118 -4.03 -9.60 -0.70
CA PHE A 118 -3.03 -10.64 -0.44
C PHE A 118 -3.65 -12.03 -0.24
N GLY A 119 -4.96 -12.11 -0.18
CA GLY A 119 -5.72 -13.34 0.00
C GLY A 119 -7.16 -13.04 0.34
N LYS A 120 -7.94 -14.09 0.55
CA LYS A 120 -9.36 -13.98 0.89
C LYS A 120 -9.62 -13.73 2.37
N MET A 121 -8.60 -13.95 3.21
CA MET A 121 -8.70 -13.72 4.64
C MET A 121 -8.51 -12.24 4.96
N THR A 122 -9.11 -11.79 6.04
CA THR A 122 -8.90 -10.44 6.57
C THR A 122 -7.61 -10.40 7.38
N PHE A 123 -6.75 -9.42 7.09
CA PHE A 123 -5.51 -9.18 7.82
C PHE A 123 -5.59 -7.84 8.57
N PRO A 124 -4.94 -7.71 9.74
CA PRO A 124 -4.78 -6.42 10.39
C PRO A 124 -4.08 -5.42 9.44
N HIS A 125 -4.58 -4.20 9.36
CA HIS A 125 -4.06 -3.18 8.42
C HIS A 125 -2.56 -2.88 8.59
N LYS A 126 -2.03 -2.97 9.80
CA LYS A 126 -0.59 -2.78 10.07
C LYS A 126 0.25 -3.95 9.55
N LEU A 127 -0.28 -5.18 9.62
CA LEU A 127 0.37 -6.35 9.04
C LEU A 127 0.34 -6.30 7.51
N VAL A 128 -0.77 -5.87 6.92
CA VAL A 128 -0.89 -5.65 5.47
C VAL A 128 0.18 -4.67 4.98
N ARG A 129 0.43 -3.60 5.72
CA ARG A 129 1.49 -2.62 5.41
C ARG A 129 2.86 -3.27 5.34
N LEU A 130 3.21 -4.08 6.34
CA LEU A 130 4.49 -4.80 6.36
C LEU A 130 4.59 -5.80 5.21
N MET A 131 3.52 -6.55 4.95
CA MET A 131 3.45 -7.51 3.85
C MET A 131 3.62 -6.80 2.49
N LEU A 132 3.02 -5.62 2.32
CA LEU A 132 3.18 -4.82 1.10
C LEU A 132 4.64 -4.42 0.90
N VAL A 133 5.30 -3.93 1.93
CA VAL A 133 6.71 -3.52 1.86
C VAL A 133 7.60 -4.73 1.51
N GLU A 134 7.37 -5.89 2.10
CA GLU A 134 8.07 -7.13 1.74
C GLU A 134 7.84 -7.50 0.27
N GLN A 135 6.59 -7.45 -0.21
CA GLN A 135 6.28 -7.76 -1.60
C GLN A 135 6.85 -6.75 -2.60
N LEU A 136 6.99 -5.49 -2.22
CA LEU A 136 7.68 -4.49 -3.04
C LEU A 136 9.19 -4.81 -3.15
N TYR A 137 9.83 -5.18 -2.04
CA TYR A 137 11.22 -5.65 -2.09
C TYR A 137 11.35 -6.94 -2.92
N ARG A 138 10.43 -7.87 -2.77
CA ARG A 138 10.40 -9.11 -3.58
C ARG A 138 10.24 -8.81 -5.06
N ALA A 139 9.33 -7.90 -5.41
CA ALA A 139 9.16 -7.46 -6.80
C ALA A 139 10.43 -6.81 -7.35
N TYR A 140 11.07 -5.94 -6.57
CA TYR A 140 12.37 -5.38 -6.91
C TYR A 140 13.42 -6.47 -7.17
N SER A 141 13.46 -7.49 -6.33
CA SER A 141 14.40 -8.61 -6.45
C SER A 141 14.15 -9.42 -7.73
N ILE A 142 12.88 -9.69 -8.06
CA ILE A 142 12.49 -10.39 -9.29
C ILE A 142 12.95 -9.60 -10.53
N VAL A 143 12.66 -8.30 -10.56
CA VAL A 143 13.03 -7.43 -11.70
C VAL A 143 14.53 -7.38 -11.93
N ASN A 144 15.33 -7.41 -10.87
CA ASN A 144 16.79 -7.29 -10.95
C ASN A 144 17.53 -8.64 -10.92
N GLY A 145 16.84 -9.76 -11.01
CA GLY A 145 17.45 -11.08 -10.99
C GLY A 145 18.15 -11.42 -9.67
N HIS A 146 17.75 -10.80 -8.58
CA HIS A 146 18.30 -11.07 -7.25
C HIS A 146 17.71 -12.35 -6.66
N PRO A 147 18.49 -13.22 -5.99
CA PRO A 147 18.06 -14.56 -5.57
C PRO A 147 17.14 -14.60 -4.33
N TYR A 148 16.51 -13.51 -3.99
CA TYR A 148 15.59 -13.47 -2.84
C TYR A 148 14.31 -14.27 -3.07
N HIS A 149 13.72 -14.13 -4.25
CA HIS A 149 12.53 -14.90 -4.62
C HIS A 149 12.93 -16.26 -5.16
N LYS A 150 12.41 -17.29 -4.54
CA LYS A 150 12.69 -18.68 -4.92
C LYS A 150 11.40 -19.39 -5.30
#